data_b696097a4fbaa2b6b2d6cfdad2030872
#
_entry.id   b696097a4fbaa2b6b2d6cfdad2030872
#
_cell.length_a   1.000
_cell.length_b   1.000
_cell.length_c   1.000
_cell.angle_alpha   90.00
_cell.angle_beta   90.00
_cell.angle_gamma   90.00
#
_symmetry.space_group_name_H-M   'P 1'
#
loop_
_entity.id
_entity.type
_entity.pdbx_description
1 polymer ?
#
loop_
_entity_poly.entity_id
_entity_poly.type
_entity_poly.pdbx_seq_one_letter_code
_entity_poly.pdbx_strand_id
1 'polypeptide(L)'
;MKKEIRLAIAVLAVAISFGLNIVGISPVLGLVAEKYSGYSTDVIQLLQTLPYAFLIVGALMVGWLTTKFSKKSIVLAGLAIIGICGITPFFFDSFLVLFISRLIIGYGFGIVGPMVNAVISEAMEPRFRRKYLGLHVVGMGIGGMAGNLIGANLAGRGLRYFYLVYLMAFINILIVTVFLDKTPAASGVKTSEMKLGGMVYVISAASFLHTMFITAY
;
A
#
# COMPACT_ATOMS: atom_id res chain seq x y z
N MET A 1 20.55 -19.91 1.55
CA MET A 1 20.41 -18.42 1.63
C MET A 1 20.02 -18.08 3.05
N LYS A 2 20.71 -17.15 3.71
CA LYS A 2 20.43 -16.78 5.11
C LYS A 2 19.01 -16.22 5.23
N LYS A 3 18.30 -16.54 6.32
CA LYS A 3 16.90 -16.08 6.58
C LYS A 3 16.73 -14.56 6.43
N GLU A 4 17.73 -13.82 6.87
CA GLU A 4 17.77 -12.35 6.76
C GLU A 4 17.73 -11.85 5.31
N ILE A 5 18.47 -12.49 4.39
CA ILE A 5 18.51 -12.10 2.98
C ILE A 5 17.15 -12.36 2.33
N ARG A 6 16.51 -13.49 2.64
CA ARG A 6 15.17 -13.81 2.13
C ARG A 6 14.15 -12.76 2.57
N LEU A 7 14.18 -12.40 3.85
CA LEU A 7 13.30 -11.37 4.38
C LEU A 7 13.57 -10.00 3.74
N ALA A 8 14.85 -9.62 3.56
CA ALA A 8 15.22 -8.36 2.91
C ALA A 8 14.65 -8.28 1.50
N ILE A 9 14.77 -9.36 0.72
CA ILE A 9 14.22 -9.43 -0.65
C ILE A 9 12.70 -9.25 -0.63
N ALA A 10 11.98 -9.97 0.24
CA ALA A 10 10.53 -9.87 0.36
C ALA A 10 10.09 -8.46 0.78
N VAL A 11 10.73 -7.89 1.80
CA VAL A 11 10.44 -6.52 2.29
C VAL A 11 10.69 -5.49 1.21
N LEU A 12 11.82 -5.55 0.53
CA LEU A 12 12.20 -4.59 -0.51
C LEU A 12 11.24 -4.68 -1.71
N ALA A 13 10.90 -5.89 -2.15
CA ALA A 13 9.97 -6.10 -3.25
C ALA A 13 8.57 -5.53 -2.94
N VAL A 14 8.04 -5.80 -1.74
CA VAL A 14 6.75 -5.25 -1.31
C VAL A 14 6.85 -3.73 -1.17
N ALA A 15 7.95 -3.20 -0.62
CA ALA A 15 8.15 -1.77 -0.46
C ALA A 15 8.17 -1.02 -1.80
N ILE A 16 8.93 -1.52 -2.77
CA ILE A 16 9.01 -0.93 -4.11
C ILE A 16 7.62 -0.91 -4.76
N SER A 17 6.89 -2.01 -4.71
CA SER A 17 5.55 -2.04 -5.27
C SER A 17 4.54 -1.22 -4.50
N PHE A 18 4.68 -1.13 -3.19
CA PHE A 18 3.86 -0.25 -2.37
C PHE A 18 4.07 1.21 -2.82
N GLY A 19 5.33 1.66 -2.94
CA GLY A 19 5.67 2.98 -3.44
C GLY A 19 5.17 3.22 -4.86
N LEU A 20 5.39 2.25 -5.77
CA LEU A 20 4.97 2.30 -7.16
C LEU A 20 3.46 2.51 -7.31
N ASN A 21 2.66 1.89 -6.44
CA ASN A 21 1.21 1.95 -6.48
C ASN A 21 0.61 3.09 -5.64
N ILE A 22 1.29 3.57 -4.57
CA ILE A 22 0.76 4.64 -3.71
C ILE A 22 0.75 5.99 -4.42
N VAL A 23 1.73 6.25 -5.29
CA VAL A 23 1.74 7.43 -6.18
C VAL A 23 0.63 7.34 -7.23
N GLY A 24 0.21 6.13 -7.51
CA GLY A 24 -1.02 5.70 -8.15
C GLY A 24 -1.41 6.51 -9.37
N ILE A 25 -2.53 7.21 -9.28
CA ILE A 25 -3.19 7.88 -10.40
C ILE A 25 -2.64 9.28 -10.69
N SER A 26 -1.81 9.85 -9.81
CA SER A 26 -1.29 11.22 -9.95
C SER A 26 -0.76 11.55 -11.36
N PRO A 27 0.12 10.71 -11.97
CA PRO A 27 0.69 11.05 -13.28
C PRO A 27 -0.33 11.04 -14.41
N VAL A 28 -1.50 10.46 -14.20
CA VAL A 28 -2.54 10.31 -15.23
C VAL A 28 -3.85 11.01 -14.88
N LEU A 29 -3.89 11.75 -13.78
CA LEU A 29 -5.11 12.41 -13.32
C LEU A 29 -5.67 13.38 -14.38
N GLY A 30 -4.80 14.08 -15.10
CA GLY A 30 -5.20 14.95 -16.21
C GLY A 30 -5.87 14.17 -17.36
N LEU A 31 -5.32 13.02 -17.75
CA LEU A 31 -5.92 12.16 -18.78
C LEU A 31 -7.26 11.57 -18.32
N VAL A 32 -7.40 11.28 -17.03
CA VAL A 32 -8.68 10.84 -16.46
C VAL A 32 -9.71 11.97 -16.51
N ALA A 33 -9.30 13.20 -16.17
CA ALA A 33 -10.18 14.38 -16.24
C ALA A 33 -10.65 14.66 -17.66
N GLU A 34 -9.77 14.55 -18.63
CA GLU A 34 -10.09 14.71 -20.04
C GLU A 34 -11.07 13.62 -20.52
N LYS A 35 -10.78 12.36 -20.20
CA LYS A 35 -11.60 11.22 -20.61
C LYS A 35 -13.00 11.24 -19.98
N TYR A 36 -13.09 11.64 -18.71
CA TYR A 36 -14.33 11.65 -17.93
C TYR A 36 -14.80 13.09 -17.66
N SER A 37 -14.75 13.94 -18.68
CA SER A 37 -15.09 15.37 -18.61
C SER A 37 -16.54 15.68 -18.18
N GLY A 38 -17.41 14.67 -18.13
CA GLY A 38 -18.76 14.79 -17.55
C GLY A 38 -18.82 14.84 -16.02
N TYR A 39 -17.69 14.58 -15.33
CA TYR A 39 -17.58 14.68 -13.88
C TYR A 39 -16.83 15.93 -13.48
N SER A 40 -17.20 16.50 -12.32
CA SER A 40 -16.51 17.70 -11.80
C SER A 40 -15.05 17.37 -11.43
N THR A 41 -14.19 18.37 -11.49
CA THR A 41 -12.76 18.25 -11.11
C THR A 41 -12.61 17.71 -9.69
N ASP A 42 -13.49 18.13 -8.77
CA ASP A 42 -13.45 17.67 -7.37
C ASP A 42 -13.69 16.17 -7.27
N VAL A 43 -14.65 15.62 -8.01
CA VAL A 43 -14.93 14.18 -8.05
C VAL A 43 -13.74 13.40 -8.62
N ILE A 44 -13.05 13.97 -9.62
CA ILE A 44 -11.85 13.35 -10.20
C ILE A 44 -10.69 13.35 -9.19
N GLN A 45 -10.51 14.45 -8.44
CA GLN A 45 -9.50 14.52 -7.39
C GLN A 45 -9.75 13.53 -6.23
N LEU A 46 -11.01 13.18 -5.96
CA LEU A 46 -11.35 12.13 -5.00
C LEU A 46 -10.72 10.77 -5.34
N LEU A 47 -10.46 10.48 -6.60
CA LEU A 47 -9.75 9.26 -7.01
C LEU A 47 -8.35 9.14 -6.40
N GLN A 48 -7.74 10.27 -6.06
CA GLN A 48 -6.43 10.31 -5.41
C GLN A 48 -6.54 10.27 -3.88
N THR A 49 -7.52 10.93 -3.29
CA THR A 49 -7.62 11.13 -1.84
C THR A 49 -8.41 10.03 -1.13
N LEU A 50 -9.48 9.52 -1.72
CA LEU A 50 -10.32 8.48 -1.13
C LEU A 50 -9.59 7.18 -0.77
N PRO A 51 -8.62 6.68 -1.55
CA PRO A 51 -7.84 5.51 -1.15
C PRO A 51 -7.19 5.65 0.22
N TYR A 52 -6.78 6.86 0.63
CA TYR A 52 -6.19 7.08 1.96
C TYR A 52 -7.20 6.93 3.10
N ALA A 53 -8.46 7.28 2.89
CA ALA A 53 -9.52 7.03 3.87
C ALA A 53 -9.75 5.52 4.07
N PHE A 54 -9.80 4.76 2.99
CA PHE A 54 -9.94 3.30 3.05
C PHE A 54 -8.67 2.58 3.55
N LEU A 55 -7.50 3.17 3.37
CA LEU A 55 -6.25 2.71 3.98
C LEU A 55 -6.37 2.70 5.51
N ILE A 56 -6.96 3.74 6.11
CA ILE A 56 -7.19 3.79 7.55
C ILE A 56 -8.10 2.64 8.00
N VAL A 57 -9.20 2.38 7.26
CA VAL A 57 -10.10 1.27 7.55
C VAL A 57 -9.36 -0.07 7.50
N GLY A 58 -8.55 -0.29 6.46
CA GLY A 58 -7.72 -1.50 6.33
C GLY A 58 -6.74 -1.65 7.49
N ALA A 59 -6.07 -0.58 7.88
CA ALA A 59 -5.10 -0.58 8.99
C ALA A 59 -5.76 -0.91 10.34
N LEU A 60 -6.96 -0.42 10.61
CA LEU A 60 -7.71 -0.72 11.83
C LEU A 60 -8.12 -2.20 11.90
N MET A 61 -8.40 -2.82 10.75
CA MET A 61 -8.78 -4.24 10.71
C MET A 61 -7.60 -5.20 10.88
N VAL A 62 -6.38 -4.75 10.70
CA VAL A 62 -5.18 -5.58 10.79
C VAL A 62 -5.05 -6.30 12.13
N GLY A 63 -5.34 -5.61 13.24
CA GLY A 63 -5.30 -6.20 14.57
C GLY A 63 -6.19 -7.44 14.68
N TRP A 64 -7.42 -7.34 14.20
CA TRP A 64 -8.38 -8.45 14.17
C TRP A 64 -7.95 -9.56 13.19
N LEU A 65 -7.46 -9.21 12.01
CA LEU A 65 -7.00 -10.18 11.02
C LEU A 65 -5.83 -11.04 11.56
N THR A 66 -4.91 -10.45 12.31
CA THR A 66 -3.76 -11.16 12.88
C THR A 66 -4.12 -12.20 13.94
N THR A 67 -5.30 -12.09 14.56
CA THR A 67 -5.80 -13.10 15.49
C THR A 67 -6.27 -14.39 14.79
N LYS A 68 -6.66 -14.27 13.51
CA LYS A 68 -7.25 -15.38 12.74
C LYS A 68 -6.31 -15.95 11.68
N PHE A 69 -5.47 -15.10 11.09
CA PHE A 69 -4.66 -15.47 9.93
C PHE A 69 -3.18 -15.20 10.16
N SER A 70 -2.33 -15.96 9.46
CA SER A 70 -0.89 -15.69 9.46
C SER A 70 -0.58 -14.37 8.77
N LYS A 71 0.46 -13.66 9.23
CA LYS A 71 0.87 -12.38 8.64
C LYS A 71 1.18 -12.50 7.14
N LYS A 72 1.81 -13.61 6.74
CA LYS A 72 2.04 -13.93 5.34
C LYS A 72 0.73 -14.00 4.54
N SER A 73 -0.28 -14.70 5.05
CA SER A 73 -1.58 -14.82 4.37
C SER A 73 -2.27 -13.46 4.24
N ILE A 74 -2.15 -12.61 5.26
CA ILE A 74 -2.72 -11.25 5.26
C ILE A 74 -2.03 -10.38 4.20
N VAL A 75 -0.69 -10.42 4.11
CA VAL A 75 0.07 -9.69 3.08
C VAL A 75 -0.32 -10.17 1.68
N LEU A 76 -0.40 -11.49 1.47
CA LEU A 76 -0.79 -12.07 0.18
C LEU A 76 -2.21 -11.66 -0.23
N ALA A 77 -3.17 -11.69 0.72
CA ALA A 77 -4.53 -11.24 0.47
C ALA A 77 -4.59 -9.75 0.10
N GLY A 78 -3.87 -8.90 0.84
CA GLY A 78 -3.79 -7.47 0.53
C GLY A 78 -3.17 -7.18 -0.85
N LEU A 79 -2.10 -7.89 -1.22
CA LEU A 79 -1.47 -7.79 -2.55
C LEU A 79 -2.42 -8.28 -3.66
N ALA A 80 -3.18 -9.35 -3.41
CA ALA A 80 -4.17 -9.85 -4.36
C ALA A 80 -5.30 -8.83 -4.60
N ILE A 81 -5.79 -8.20 -3.53
CA ILE A 81 -6.77 -7.10 -3.61
C ILE A 81 -6.22 -5.96 -4.46
N ILE A 82 -5.00 -5.51 -4.20
CA ILE A 82 -4.36 -4.42 -4.95
C ILE A 82 -4.20 -4.79 -6.43
N GLY A 83 -3.72 -5.99 -6.73
CA GLY A 83 -3.49 -6.45 -8.09
C GLY A 83 -4.78 -6.61 -8.90
N ILE A 84 -5.77 -7.32 -8.35
CA ILE A 84 -7.04 -7.59 -9.01
C ILE A 84 -7.81 -6.29 -9.24
N CYS A 85 -8.01 -5.50 -8.17
CA CYS A 85 -8.76 -4.25 -8.28
C CYS A 85 -8.00 -3.20 -9.10
N GLY A 86 -6.66 -3.19 -9.04
CA GLY A 86 -5.83 -2.27 -9.81
C GLY A 86 -5.91 -2.49 -11.32
N ILE A 87 -5.97 -3.75 -11.76
CA ILE A 87 -6.06 -4.06 -13.20
C ILE A 87 -7.50 -4.02 -13.74
N THR A 88 -8.51 -4.02 -12.89
CA THR A 88 -9.93 -4.03 -13.32
C THR A 88 -10.28 -2.91 -14.29
N PRO A 89 -9.81 -1.63 -14.11
CA PRO A 89 -10.11 -0.55 -15.07
C PRO A 89 -9.43 -0.71 -16.44
N PHE A 90 -8.49 -1.64 -16.59
CA PHE A 90 -7.96 -2.01 -17.89
C PHE A 90 -9.00 -2.74 -18.75
N PHE A 91 -9.85 -3.56 -18.14
CA PHE A 91 -10.86 -4.35 -18.85
C PHE A 91 -12.20 -3.62 -18.96
N PHE A 92 -12.55 -2.81 -17.99
CA PHE A 92 -13.84 -2.13 -17.90
C PHE A 92 -13.66 -0.62 -17.98
N ASP A 93 -14.08 -0.04 -19.08
CA ASP A 93 -14.00 1.40 -19.33
C ASP A 93 -15.18 2.15 -18.70
N SER A 94 -15.17 2.29 -17.38
CA SER A 94 -16.22 2.95 -16.60
C SER A 94 -15.62 3.75 -15.45
N PHE A 95 -16.08 4.98 -15.28
CA PHE A 95 -15.67 5.83 -14.14
C PHE A 95 -16.04 5.18 -12.79
N LEU A 96 -17.21 4.57 -12.70
CA LEU A 96 -17.65 3.89 -11.48
C LEU A 96 -16.73 2.73 -11.10
N VAL A 97 -16.32 1.91 -12.09
CA VAL A 97 -15.36 0.82 -11.87
C VAL A 97 -14.03 1.37 -11.40
N LEU A 98 -13.52 2.43 -12.03
CA LEU A 98 -12.31 3.11 -11.62
C LEU A 98 -12.43 3.61 -10.17
N PHE A 99 -13.53 4.28 -9.84
CA PHE A 99 -13.78 4.83 -8.51
C PHE A 99 -13.80 3.75 -7.43
N ILE A 100 -14.59 2.69 -7.61
CA ILE A 100 -14.69 1.58 -6.67
C ILE A 100 -13.34 0.87 -6.53
N SER A 101 -12.63 0.65 -7.63
CA SER A 101 -11.32 0.02 -7.60
C SER A 101 -10.33 0.80 -6.71
N ARG A 102 -10.37 2.13 -6.72
CA ARG A 102 -9.54 3.00 -5.89
C ARG A 102 -9.80 2.82 -4.39
N LEU A 103 -11.07 2.72 -4.01
CA LEU A 103 -11.44 2.49 -2.62
C LEU A 103 -10.88 1.16 -2.12
N ILE A 104 -11.09 0.09 -2.90
CA ILE A 104 -10.66 -1.26 -2.52
C ILE A 104 -9.13 -1.37 -2.52
N ILE A 105 -8.43 -0.72 -3.45
CA ILE A 105 -6.96 -0.64 -3.45
C ILE A 105 -6.46 0.03 -2.17
N GLY A 106 -7.08 1.14 -1.74
CA GLY A 106 -6.75 1.79 -0.49
C GLY A 106 -6.84 0.86 0.71
N TYR A 107 -7.93 0.08 0.80
CA TYR A 107 -8.10 -0.96 1.81
C TYR A 107 -6.96 -2.00 1.78
N GLY A 108 -6.58 -2.48 0.60
CA GLY A 108 -5.45 -3.40 0.42
C GLY A 108 -4.13 -2.82 0.94
N PHE A 109 -3.85 -1.54 0.67
CA PHE A 109 -2.68 -0.85 1.22
C PHE A 109 -2.71 -0.73 2.74
N GLY A 110 -3.88 -0.44 3.31
CA GLY A 110 -4.08 -0.38 4.74
C GLY A 110 -3.75 -1.70 5.45
N ILE A 111 -3.96 -2.81 4.78
CA ILE A 111 -3.60 -4.14 5.31
C ILE A 111 -2.10 -4.42 5.15
N VAL A 112 -1.54 -4.19 3.96
CA VAL A 112 -0.16 -4.59 3.63
C VAL A 112 0.87 -3.78 4.42
N GLY A 113 0.72 -2.46 4.51
CA GLY A 113 1.71 -1.58 5.13
C GLY A 113 2.04 -1.95 6.59
N PRO A 114 1.08 -1.98 7.50
CA PRO A 114 1.31 -2.38 8.89
C PRO A 114 1.83 -3.81 9.03
N MET A 115 1.40 -4.73 8.15
CA MET A 115 1.84 -6.11 8.19
C MET A 115 3.32 -6.28 7.84
N VAL A 116 3.82 -5.56 6.85
CA VAL A 116 5.25 -5.58 6.51
C VAL A 116 6.09 -5.08 7.69
N ASN A 117 5.68 -3.98 8.32
CA ASN A 117 6.35 -3.45 9.51
C ASN A 117 6.32 -4.43 10.69
N ALA A 118 5.20 -5.12 10.91
CA ALA A 118 5.07 -6.14 11.94
C ALA A 118 6.00 -7.34 11.67
N VAL A 119 6.06 -7.80 10.42
CA VAL A 119 6.96 -8.90 10.00
C VAL A 119 8.42 -8.54 10.25
N ILE A 120 8.84 -7.31 9.88
CA ILE A 120 10.20 -6.83 10.13
C ILE A 120 10.49 -6.82 11.64
N SER A 121 9.56 -6.27 12.43
CA SER A 121 9.74 -6.10 13.86
C SER A 121 9.84 -7.40 14.63
N GLU A 122 9.20 -8.46 14.15
CA GLU A 122 9.24 -9.79 14.79
C GLU A 122 10.37 -10.68 14.27
N ALA A 123 10.67 -10.61 12.97
CA ALA A 123 11.66 -11.48 12.36
C ALA A 123 13.10 -11.00 12.58
N MET A 124 13.30 -9.72 12.92
CA MET A 124 14.62 -9.12 13.08
C MET A 124 14.97 -8.85 14.54
N GLU A 125 16.23 -9.12 14.90
CA GLU A 125 16.79 -8.69 16.18
C GLU A 125 16.67 -7.16 16.34
N PRO A 126 16.49 -6.63 17.56
CA PRO A 126 16.29 -5.19 17.82
C PRO A 126 17.33 -4.29 17.16
N ARG A 127 18.61 -4.73 17.12
CA ARG A 127 19.72 -4.00 16.50
C ARG A 127 19.58 -3.79 15.00
N PHE A 128 18.90 -4.70 14.29
CA PHE A 128 18.74 -4.67 12.84
C PHE A 128 17.39 -4.10 12.40
N ARG A 129 16.38 -4.04 13.28
CA ARG A 129 15.03 -3.53 12.96
C ARG A 129 15.06 -2.18 12.26
N ARG A 130 15.83 -1.22 12.80
CA ARG A 130 15.95 0.12 12.21
C ARG A 130 16.47 0.10 10.78
N LYS A 131 17.44 -0.77 10.48
CA LYS A 131 17.99 -0.94 9.14
C LYS A 131 16.94 -1.44 8.15
N TYR A 132 16.15 -2.44 8.52
CA TYR A 132 15.13 -3.02 7.65
C TYR A 132 13.90 -2.12 7.49
N LEU A 133 13.50 -1.40 8.53
CA LEU A 133 12.47 -0.37 8.42
C LEU A 133 12.94 0.79 7.51
N GLY A 134 14.20 1.21 7.64
CA GLY A 134 14.80 2.18 6.72
C GLY A 134 14.84 1.67 5.27
N LEU A 135 15.21 0.40 5.06
CA LEU A 135 15.19 -0.24 3.73
C LEU A 135 13.77 -0.27 3.13
N HIS A 136 12.75 -0.50 3.95
CA HIS A 136 11.35 -0.44 3.53
C HIS A 136 10.98 0.97 3.05
N VAL A 137 11.33 2.02 3.79
CA VAL A 137 11.05 3.42 3.41
C VAL A 137 11.78 3.80 2.12
N VAL A 138 13.08 3.45 2.01
CA VAL A 138 13.87 3.70 0.79
C VAL A 138 13.26 2.96 -0.42
N GLY A 139 12.85 1.70 -0.23
CA GLY A 139 12.17 0.92 -1.25
C GLY A 139 10.88 1.58 -1.73
N MET A 140 10.08 2.13 -0.82
CA MET A 140 8.87 2.89 -1.16
C MET A 140 9.19 4.14 -2.00
N GLY A 141 10.24 4.88 -1.63
CA GLY A 141 10.69 6.05 -2.39
C GLY A 141 11.10 5.71 -3.81
N ILE A 142 11.95 4.68 -3.97
CA ILE A 142 12.39 4.18 -5.28
C ILE A 142 11.19 3.70 -6.09
N GLY A 143 10.28 2.95 -5.45
CA GLY A 143 9.06 2.48 -6.08
C GLY A 143 8.16 3.62 -6.56
N GLY A 144 8.01 4.69 -5.77
CA GLY A 144 7.24 5.87 -6.14
C GLY A 144 7.82 6.57 -7.38
N MET A 145 9.13 6.77 -7.41
CA MET A 145 9.81 7.35 -8.59
C MET A 145 9.64 6.46 -9.82
N ALA A 146 9.88 5.16 -9.70
CA ALA A 146 9.70 4.21 -10.79
C ALA A 146 8.24 4.16 -11.26
N GLY A 147 7.29 4.21 -10.33
CA GLY A 147 5.86 4.22 -10.62
C GLY A 147 5.41 5.42 -11.43
N ASN A 148 5.91 6.61 -11.08
CA ASN A 148 5.66 7.82 -11.87
C ASN A 148 6.20 7.68 -13.30
N LEU A 149 7.45 7.24 -13.46
CA LEU A 149 8.07 7.13 -14.77
C LEU A 149 7.42 6.05 -15.64
N ILE A 150 7.21 4.87 -15.08
CA ILE A 150 6.57 3.75 -15.78
C ILE A 150 5.11 4.08 -16.09
N GLY A 151 4.38 4.63 -15.11
CA GLY A 151 2.98 4.99 -15.24
C GLY A 151 2.77 6.06 -16.32
N ALA A 152 3.57 7.12 -16.32
CA ALA A 152 3.51 8.16 -17.35
C ALA A 152 3.83 7.62 -18.75
N ASN A 153 4.85 6.75 -18.87
CA ASN A 153 5.24 6.13 -20.14
C ASN A 153 4.13 5.22 -20.69
N LEU A 154 3.52 4.42 -19.84
CA LEU A 154 2.39 3.56 -20.22
C LEU A 154 1.15 4.38 -20.61
N ALA A 155 0.87 5.45 -19.88
CA ALA A 155 -0.21 6.38 -20.16
C ALA A 155 -0.06 7.12 -21.49
N GLY A 156 1.18 7.37 -21.93
CA GLY A 156 1.48 7.92 -23.25
C GLY A 156 0.99 7.05 -24.41
N ARG A 157 0.77 5.76 -24.17
CA ARG A 157 0.16 4.82 -25.14
C ARG A 157 -1.37 4.74 -25.01
N GLY A 158 -1.94 5.43 -24.05
CA GLY A 158 -3.36 5.47 -23.71
C GLY A 158 -3.60 5.17 -22.24
N LEU A 159 -4.57 5.87 -21.64
CA LEU A 159 -4.90 5.79 -20.21
C LEU A 159 -5.08 4.34 -19.72
N ARG A 160 -5.66 3.49 -20.55
CA ARG A 160 -5.92 2.07 -20.21
C ARG A 160 -4.62 1.31 -19.91
N TYR A 161 -3.51 1.58 -20.61
CA TYR A 161 -2.25 0.87 -20.39
C TYR A 161 -1.59 1.22 -19.06
N PHE A 162 -1.91 2.37 -18.48
CA PHE A 162 -1.45 2.76 -17.15
C PHE A 162 -1.77 1.69 -16.10
N TYR A 163 -2.94 1.06 -16.16
CA TYR A 163 -3.38 0.07 -15.17
C TYR A 163 -2.53 -1.21 -15.17
N LEU A 164 -1.72 -1.46 -16.21
CA LEU A 164 -0.76 -2.58 -16.23
C LEU A 164 0.33 -2.47 -15.14
N VAL A 165 0.54 -1.28 -14.59
CA VAL A 165 1.45 -1.08 -13.44
C VAL A 165 1.05 -1.98 -12.26
N TYR A 166 -0.24 -2.28 -12.10
CA TYR A 166 -0.73 -3.13 -11.01
C TYR A 166 -0.37 -4.61 -11.16
N LEU A 167 0.11 -5.05 -12.34
CA LEU A 167 0.67 -6.40 -12.51
C LEU A 167 1.85 -6.67 -11.60
N MET A 168 2.57 -5.62 -11.16
CA MET A 168 3.66 -5.76 -10.18
C MET A 168 3.18 -6.36 -8.85
N ALA A 169 1.92 -6.18 -8.47
CA ALA A 169 1.37 -6.81 -7.28
C ALA A 169 1.38 -8.35 -7.38
N PHE A 170 1.14 -8.91 -8.56
CA PHE A 170 1.20 -10.36 -8.78
C PHE A 170 2.63 -10.89 -8.73
N ILE A 171 3.60 -10.13 -9.25
CA ILE A 171 5.03 -10.47 -9.11
C ILE A 171 5.41 -10.51 -7.62
N ASN A 172 4.91 -9.56 -6.82
CA ASN A 172 5.15 -9.57 -5.39
C ASN A 172 4.49 -10.73 -4.66
N ILE A 173 3.30 -11.17 -5.09
CA ILE A 173 2.68 -12.37 -4.54
C ILE A 173 3.63 -13.56 -4.70
N LEU A 174 4.26 -13.71 -5.86
CA LEU A 174 5.24 -14.78 -6.10
C LEU A 174 6.46 -14.63 -5.19
N ILE A 175 7.04 -13.42 -5.10
CA ILE A 175 8.21 -13.15 -4.26
C ILE A 175 7.87 -13.41 -2.77
N VAL A 176 6.76 -12.87 -2.28
CA VAL A 176 6.34 -13.07 -0.88
C VAL A 176 6.05 -14.55 -0.60
N THR A 177 5.47 -15.27 -1.56
CA THR A 177 5.19 -16.71 -1.40
C THR A 177 6.48 -17.51 -1.23
N VAL A 178 7.53 -17.18 -1.97
CA VAL A 178 8.82 -17.89 -1.96
C VAL A 178 9.71 -17.44 -0.80
N PHE A 179 9.81 -16.15 -0.55
CA PHE A 179 10.82 -15.57 0.33
C PHE A 179 10.34 -15.25 1.74
N LEU A 180 9.03 -15.06 1.96
CA LEU A 180 8.50 -14.81 3.29
C LEU A 180 8.07 -16.13 3.95
N ASP A 181 8.67 -16.44 5.10
CA ASP A 181 8.29 -17.62 5.88
C ASP A 181 6.91 -17.42 6.53
N LYS A 182 6.19 -18.53 6.76
CA LYS A 182 4.93 -18.49 7.51
C LYS A 182 5.21 -18.10 8.96
N THR A 183 4.68 -16.98 9.38
CA THR A 183 4.60 -16.63 10.81
C THR A 183 3.25 -17.12 11.34
N PRO A 184 3.22 -17.83 12.48
CA PRO A 184 1.96 -18.26 13.08
C PRO A 184 1.03 -17.07 13.30
N ALA A 185 -0.28 -17.32 13.27
CA ALA A 185 -1.24 -16.34 13.77
C ALA A 185 -0.89 -16.00 15.22
N ALA A 186 -1.04 -14.76 15.63
CA ALA A 186 -0.77 -14.34 16.99
C ALA A 186 -1.84 -14.95 17.94
N SER A 187 -1.61 -16.22 18.34
CA SER A 187 -2.44 -16.85 19.34
C SER A 187 -2.16 -16.18 20.70
N GLY A 188 -3.12 -15.41 21.19
CA GLY A 188 -3.14 -14.98 22.58
C GLY A 188 -2.26 -13.78 22.93
N VAL A 189 -1.95 -12.88 22.00
CA VAL A 189 -1.56 -11.53 22.43
C VAL A 189 -2.79 -10.92 23.09
N LYS A 190 -2.88 -11.07 24.44
CA LYS A 190 -3.69 -10.13 25.23
C LYS A 190 -3.30 -8.75 24.70
N THR A 191 -4.25 -8.02 24.18
CA THR A 191 -4.14 -6.58 24.07
C THR A 191 -3.88 -6.11 25.49
N SER A 192 -2.59 -6.09 25.89
CA SER A 192 -2.22 -5.34 27.07
C SER A 192 -2.74 -3.96 26.71
N GLU A 193 -3.57 -3.42 27.58
CA GLU A 193 -4.03 -2.03 27.49
C GLU A 193 -2.76 -1.19 27.42
N MET A 194 -2.30 -0.95 26.20
CA MET A 194 -1.21 -0.04 25.95
C MET A 194 -1.84 1.32 26.27
N LYS A 195 -1.68 1.76 27.50
CA LYS A 195 -1.95 3.16 27.86
C LYS A 195 -1.05 3.98 26.95
N LEU A 196 -1.60 4.33 25.80
CA LEU A 196 -0.93 5.27 24.91
C LEU A 196 -0.74 6.54 25.71
N GLY A 197 0.51 6.82 26.11
CA GLY A 197 0.83 8.02 26.85
C GLY A 197 0.34 9.23 26.05
N GLY A 198 -0.16 10.28 26.73
CA GLY A 198 -0.72 11.47 26.08
C GLY A 198 0.18 12.05 24.98
N MET A 199 1.50 11.81 25.05
CA MET A 199 2.49 12.19 24.06
C MET A 199 2.26 11.57 22.67
N VAL A 200 1.70 10.35 22.60
CA VAL A 200 1.38 9.69 21.32
C VAL A 200 0.22 10.39 20.62
N TYR A 201 -0.78 10.82 21.38
CA TYR A 201 -1.90 11.59 20.83
C TYR A 201 -1.44 12.97 20.32
N VAL A 202 -0.53 13.64 21.05
CA VAL A 202 0.04 14.93 20.64
C VAL A 202 0.85 14.77 19.36
N ILE A 203 1.72 13.75 19.28
CA ILE A 203 2.53 13.48 18.06
C ILE A 203 1.62 13.13 16.88
N SER A 204 0.59 12.30 17.09
CA SER A 204 -0.36 11.93 16.03
C SER A 204 -1.15 13.14 15.54
N ALA A 205 -1.63 14.00 16.43
CA ALA A 205 -2.32 15.23 16.08
C ALA A 205 -1.40 16.23 15.35
N ALA A 206 -0.16 16.40 15.82
CA ALA A 206 0.82 17.24 15.15
C ALA A 206 1.18 16.74 13.75
N SER A 207 1.36 15.42 13.58
CA SER A 207 1.62 14.80 12.27
C SER A 207 0.42 14.95 11.33
N PHE A 208 -0.80 14.82 11.85
CA PHE A 208 -2.02 15.02 11.07
C PHE A 208 -2.14 16.47 10.59
N LEU A 209 -1.94 17.45 11.47
CA LEU A 209 -1.96 18.87 11.14
C LEU A 209 -0.87 19.22 10.12
N HIS A 210 0.36 18.69 10.30
CA HIS A 210 1.46 18.88 9.37
C HIS A 210 1.13 18.36 7.97
N THR A 211 0.55 17.16 7.89
CA THR A 211 0.15 16.58 6.61
C THR A 211 -0.97 17.40 5.95
N MET A 212 -1.96 17.84 6.73
CA MET A 212 -3.02 18.72 6.22
C MET A 212 -2.46 20.04 5.69
N PHE A 213 -1.47 20.61 6.37
CA PHE A 213 -0.86 21.87 5.94
C PHE A 213 -0.09 21.73 4.62
N ILE A 214 0.65 20.62 4.43
CA ILE A 214 1.40 20.35 3.19
C ILE A 214 0.44 20.05 2.01
N THR A 215 -0.70 19.44 2.26
CA THR A 215 -1.66 19.10 1.19
C THR A 215 -2.61 20.24 0.84
N ALA A 216 -2.68 21.29 1.66
CA ALA A 216 -3.53 22.47 1.42
C ALA A 216 -2.82 23.57 0.59
N TYR A 217 -1.53 23.44 0.33
CA TYR A 217 -0.71 24.28 -0.52
C TYR A 217 -0.19 23.51 -1.73
#